data_01fd308ba71f55e8baadff01ee9a36cf
#
_entry.id   01fd308ba71f55e8baadff01ee9a36cf
#
_cell.length_a   1.000
_cell.length_b   1.000
_cell.length_c   1.000
_cell.angle_alpha   90.00
_cell.angle_beta   90.00
_cell.angle_gamma   90.00
#
_symmetry.space_group_name_H-M   'P 1'
#
loop_
_entity.id
_entity.type
_entity.pdbx_description
1 polymer ?
#
loop_
_entity_poly.entity_id
_entity_poly.type
_entity_poly.pdbx_seq_one_letter_code
_entity_poly.pdbx_strand_id
1 'polypeptide(L)'
;MKKALLSLLAVAFVALGLAQHYLGGRELELIQTGGKAYAEVFLNQRPDQALCSIHKNRLPAELLPQFLEEQRSLIKYPASGKLMGDWKKGGAIFNNLQKANCFSCHFGSPVHLGGDVGPSLEKYGLKRGQSEAVQRYTYEVIYNSWAYFPCTVMYRFGAQGLLTPEEIADVVAYLLDPESEFNTKPAVGSR
;
A
#
# COMPACT_ATOMS: atom_id res chain seq x y z
N MET A 1 -2.90 -40.92 -25.90
CA MET A 1 -3.80 -39.78 -25.83
C MET A 1 -4.83 -39.86 -24.67
N LYS A 2 -5.56 -40.96 -24.47
CA LYS A 2 -6.58 -41.09 -23.38
C LYS A 2 -6.01 -40.97 -21.97
N LYS A 3 -4.78 -41.45 -21.68
CA LYS A 3 -4.14 -41.36 -20.35
C LYS A 3 -3.69 -39.92 -19.99
N ALA A 4 -3.25 -39.14 -20.98
CA ALA A 4 -2.86 -37.75 -20.78
C ALA A 4 -4.08 -36.83 -20.53
N LEU A 5 -5.21 -37.12 -21.16
CA LEU A 5 -6.46 -36.39 -20.95
C LEU A 5 -7.04 -36.63 -19.55
N LEU A 6 -6.96 -37.87 -19.06
CA LEU A 6 -7.39 -38.23 -17.70
C LEU A 6 -6.54 -37.58 -16.62
N SER A 7 -5.23 -37.48 -16.81
CA SER A 7 -4.34 -36.81 -15.85
C SER A 7 -4.54 -35.27 -15.82
N LEU A 8 -4.81 -34.65 -16.96
CA LEU A 8 -5.16 -33.23 -17.04
C LEU A 8 -6.49 -32.91 -16.35
N LEU A 9 -7.51 -33.77 -16.52
CA LEU A 9 -8.78 -33.62 -15.83
C LEU A 9 -8.63 -33.82 -14.32
N ALA A 10 -7.84 -34.77 -13.84
CA ALA A 10 -7.60 -34.97 -12.42
C ALA A 10 -6.87 -33.78 -11.76
N VAL A 11 -5.88 -33.19 -12.43
CA VAL A 11 -5.18 -31.99 -11.94
C VAL A 11 -6.14 -30.81 -11.90
N ALA A 12 -7.01 -30.63 -12.89
CA ALA A 12 -8.01 -29.56 -12.90
C ALA A 12 -9.03 -29.73 -11.74
N PHE A 13 -9.49 -30.94 -11.46
CA PHE A 13 -10.40 -31.21 -10.33
C PHE A 13 -9.74 -30.96 -8.97
N VAL A 14 -8.47 -31.31 -8.79
CA VAL A 14 -7.72 -31.04 -7.55
C VAL A 14 -7.51 -29.55 -7.38
N ALA A 15 -7.17 -28.82 -8.44
CA ALA A 15 -7.00 -27.36 -8.39
C ALA A 15 -8.32 -26.63 -8.06
N LEU A 16 -9.46 -27.07 -8.64
CA LEU A 16 -10.79 -26.55 -8.29
C LEU A 16 -11.17 -26.87 -6.83
N GLY A 17 -10.89 -28.08 -6.36
CA GLY A 17 -11.17 -28.49 -4.99
C GLY A 17 -10.34 -27.70 -3.97
N LEU A 18 -9.09 -27.40 -4.26
CA LEU A 18 -8.24 -26.54 -3.43
C LEU A 18 -8.75 -25.10 -3.43
N ALA A 19 -9.14 -24.55 -4.58
CA ALA A 19 -9.70 -23.21 -4.66
C ALA A 19 -10.99 -23.08 -3.85
N GLN A 20 -11.88 -24.09 -3.90
CA GLN A 20 -13.11 -24.12 -3.09
C GLN A 20 -12.85 -24.27 -1.59
N HIS A 21 -11.74 -24.89 -1.20
CA HIS A 21 -11.37 -25.04 0.21
C HIS A 21 -10.78 -23.75 0.79
N TYR A 22 -10.05 -22.97 -0.01
CA TYR A 22 -9.42 -21.72 0.43
C TYR A 22 -10.29 -20.47 0.21
N LEU A 23 -11.15 -20.50 -0.80
CA LEU A 23 -12.07 -19.39 -1.12
C LEU A 23 -13.47 -19.88 -0.74
N GLY A 24 -14.19 -19.14 0.06
CA GLY A 24 -15.63 -19.38 0.26
C GLY A 24 -16.35 -19.34 -1.08
N GLY A 25 -17.50 -20.01 -1.16
CA GLY A 25 -18.25 -20.11 -2.43
C GLY A 25 -18.56 -18.75 -3.06
N ARG A 26 -18.78 -17.71 -2.24
CA ARG A 26 -19.04 -16.33 -2.68
C ARG A 26 -17.81 -15.67 -3.31
N GLU A 27 -16.64 -15.87 -2.76
CA GLU A 27 -15.39 -15.34 -3.30
C GLU A 27 -15.06 -15.99 -4.64
N LEU A 28 -15.30 -17.29 -4.76
CA LEU A 28 -15.12 -18.00 -6.02
C LEU A 28 -16.09 -17.51 -7.11
N GLU A 29 -17.35 -17.28 -6.76
CA GLU A 29 -18.35 -16.70 -7.66
C GLU A 29 -17.93 -15.30 -8.13
N LEU A 30 -17.46 -14.43 -7.21
CA LEU A 30 -16.96 -13.10 -7.53
C LEU A 30 -15.74 -13.14 -8.47
N ILE A 31 -14.82 -14.10 -8.29
CA ILE A 31 -13.68 -14.29 -9.19
C ILE A 31 -14.15 -14.72 -10.59
N GLN A 32 -15.12 -15.62 -10.68
CA GLN A 32 -15.66 -16.08 -11.95
C GLN A 32 -16.45 -15.01 -12.70
N THR A 33 -17.17 -14.14 -11.97
CA THR A 33 -18.03 -13.11 -12.55
C THR A 33 -17.32 -11.74 -12.69
N GLY A 34 -16.26 -11.49 -11.92
CA GLY A 34 -15.54 -10.21 -11.86
C GLY A 34 -14.65 -9.91 -13.06
N GLY A 35 -14.50 -10.85 -13.99
CA GLY A 35 -13.68 -10.67 -15.19
C GLY A 35 -12.16 -10.70 -14.96
N LYS A 36 -11.41 -10.32 -16.02
CA LYS A 36 -9.95 -10.43 -16.07
C LYS A 36 -9.23 -9.69 -14.92
N ALA A 37 -9.66 -8.48 -14.61
CA ALA A 37 -9.03 -7.67 -13.54
C ALA A 37 -9.18 -8.34 -12.17
N TYR A 38 -10.30 -8.99 -11.91
CA TYR A 38 -10.55 -9.71 -10.67
C TYR A 38 -9.68 -10.98 -10.56
N ALA A 39 -9.56 -11.71 -11.65
CA ALA A 39 -8.69 -12.87 -11.74
C ALA A 39 -7.22 -12.49 -11.51
N GLU A 40 -6.75 -11.40 -12.07
CA GLU A 40 -5.38 -10.90 -11.88
C GLU A 40 -5.09 -10.52 -10.42
N VAL A 41 -6.04 -9.90 -9.73
CA VAL A 41 -5.86 -9.49 -8.33
C VAL A 41 -5.89 -10.68 -7.37
N PHE A 42 -6.77 -11.67 -7.59
CA PHE A 42 -6.98 -12.77 -6.65
C PHE A 42 -6.25 -14.06 -7.02
N LEU A 43 -6.07 -14.34 -8.32
CA LEU A 43 -5.43 -15.59 -8.76
C LEU A 43 -3.93 -15.41 -9.04
N ASN A 44 -3.51 -14.24 -9.53
CA ASN A 44 -2.12 -13.94 -9.87
C ASN A 44 -1.43 -13.11 -8.79
N GLN A 45 -1.72 -13.39 -7.52
CA GLN A 45 -1.06 -12.73 -6.40
C GLN A 45 0.46 -12.98 -6.43
N ARG A 46 1.23 -11.93 -6.15
CA ARG A 46 2.66 -12.09 -5.89
C ARG A 46 2.86 -12.92 -4.61
N PRO A 47 4.01 -13.58 -4.43
CA PRO A 47 4.26 -14.42 -3.25
C PRO A 47 3.99 -13.73 -1.91
N ASP A 48 4.38 -12.45 -1.77
CA ASP A 48 4.14 -11.64 -0.58
C ASP A 48 2.65 -11.36 -0.33
N GLN A 49 1.87 -11.13 -1.39
CA GLN A 49 0.42 -10.96 -1.29
C GLN A 49 -0.29 -12.26 -0.94
N ALA A 50 0.11 -13.37 -1.58
CA ALA A 50 -0.42 -14.69 -1.29
C ALA A 50 -0.17 -15.09 0.17
N LEU A 51 1.03 -14.78 0.70
CA LEU A 51 1.37 -15.02 2.10
C LEU A 51 0.43 -14.25 3.04
N CYS A 52 0.18 -12.96 2.78
CA CYS A 52 -0.76 -12.16 3.54
C CYS A 52 -2.19 -12.73 3.46
N SER A 53 -2.63 -13.17 2.29
CA SER A 53 -3.97 -13.74 2.08
C SER A 53 -4.15 -15.05 2.84
N ILE A 54 -3.20 -15.99 2.75
CA ILE A 54 -3.23 -17.29 3.43
C ILE A 54 -3.33 -17.09 4.95
N HIS A 55 -2.58 -16.13 5.49
CA HIS A 55 -2.56 -15.84 6.93
C HIS A 55 -3.57 -14.76 7.37
N LYS A 56 -4.53 -14.39 6.51
CA LYS A 56 -5.59 -13.40 6.82
C LYS A 56 -5.01 -12.10 7.37
N ASN A 57 -3.93 -11.63 6.76
CA ASN A 57 -3.15 -10.43 7.12
C ASN A 57 -2.51 -10.49 8.54
N ARG A 58 -2.36 -11.68 9.12
CA ARG A 58 -1.71 -11.90 10.43
C ARG A 58 -0.60 -12.93 10.27
N LEU A 59 0.56 -12.48 9.85
CA LEU A 59 1.70 -13.37 9.66
C LEU A 59 2.14 -13.99 11.00
N PRO A 60 2.45 -15.30 11.02
CA PRO A 60 3.12 -15.94 12.14
C PRO A 60 4.45 -15.27 12.48
N ALA A 61 4.81 -15.27 13.77
CA ALA A 61 6.01 -14.59 14.25
C ALA A 61 7.30 -15.08 13.58
N GLU A 62 7.37 -16.36 13.25
CA GLU A 62 8.50 -16.99 12.57
C GLU A 62 8.72 -16.51 11.13
N LEU A 63 7.67 -16.01 10.46
CA LEU A 63 7.77 -15.51 9.10
C LEU A 63 8.09 -14.01 9.04
N LEU A 64 7.88 -13.27 10.14
CA LEU A 64 8.03 -11.82 10.16
C LEU A 64 9.45 -11.33 9.82
N PRO A 65 10.55 -11.91 10.35
CA PRO A 65 11.89 -11.41 10.07
C PRO A 65 12.22 -11.43 8.57
N GLN A 66 11.99 -12.56 7.91
CA GLN A 66 12.24 -12.71 6.48
C GLN A 66 11.32 -11.79 5.66
N PHE A 67 10.02 -11.75 5.98
CA PHE A 67 9.07 -10.89 5.29
C PHE A 67 9.46 -9.42 5.36
N LEU A 68 9.83 -8.93 6.55
CA LEU A 68 10.25 -7.53 6.73
C LEU A 68 11.54 -7.22 5.97
N GLU A 69 12.51 -8.14 5.95
CA GLU A 69 13.74 -7.99 5.18
C GLU A 69 13.45 -7.88 3.69
N GLU A 70 12.61 -8.78 3.15
CA GLU A 70 12.18 -8.74 1.76
C GLU A 70 11.45 -7.43 1.43
N GLN A 71 10.55 -6.97 2.30
CA GLN A 71 9.82 -5.73 2.06
C GLN A 71 10.72 -4.49 2.12
N ARG A 72 11.71 -4.45 3.01
CA ARG A 72 12.70 -3.37 3.08
C ARG A 72 13.61 -3.33 1.86
N SER A 73 14.00 -4.48 1.33
CA SER A 73 14.84 -4.58 0.13
C SER A 73 14.22 -3.99 -1.13
N LEU A 74 12.88 -3.86 -1.15
CA LEU A 74 12.15 -3.24 -2.27
C LEU A 74 12.23 -1.71 -2.28
N ILE A 75 12.63 -1.08 -1.17
CA ILE A 75 12.64 0.38 -1.05
C ILE A 75 13.79 0.96 -1.90
N LYS A 76 13.42 1.87 -2.79
CA LYS A 76 14.37 2.66 -3.58
C LYS A 76 14.24 4.13 -3.18
N TYR A 77 15.35 4.83 -3.15
CA TYR A 77 15.42 6.24 -2.79
C TYR A 77 15.59 7.13 -4.02
N PRO A 78 15.26 8.43 -3.92
CA PRO A 78 15.49 9.37 -4.99
C PRO A 78 16.96 9.40 -5.41
N ALA A 79 17.24 9.57 -6.70
CA ALA A 79 18.60 9.66 -7.22
C ALA A 79 19.40 10.80 -6.59
N SER A 80 18.73 11.87 -6.16
CA SER A 80 19.32 13.01 -5.44
C SER A 80 19.74 12.69 -4.01
N GLY A 81 19.30 11.58 -3.44
CA GLY A 81 19.43 11.25 -2.02
C GLY A 81 18.56 12.08 -1.07
N LYS A 82 17.81 13.07 -1.57
CA LYS A 82 16.95 13.94 -0.76
C LYS A 82 15.58 13.29 -0.54
N LEU A 83 15.19 13.16 0.73
CA LEU A 83 13.90 12.57 1.12
C LEU A 83 12.76 13.59 1.23
N MET A 84 13.06 14.88 1.14
CA MET A 84 12.09 15.97 1.06
C MET A 84 12.26 16.69 -0.29
N GLY A 85 11.19 16.68 -1.09
CA GLY A 85 11.10 17.34 -2.38
C GLY A 85 10.35 18.67 -2.32
N ASP A 86 9.44 18.88 -3.27
CA ASP A 86 8.60 20.07 -3.40
C ASP A 86 7.22 19.83 -2.75
N TRP A 87 6.92 20.50 -1.64
CA TRP A 87 5.67 20.32 -0.93
C TRP A 87 4.43 20.72 -1.76
N LYS A 88 4.53 21.62 -2.73
CA LYS A 88 3.40 22.01 -3.60
C LYS A 88 3.03 20.85 -4.55
N LYS A 89 4.04 20.21 -5.12
CA LYS A 89 3.83 19.00 -5.93
C LYS A 89 3.30 17.86 -5.06
N GLY A 90 3.86 17.70 -3.87
CA GLY A 90 3.39 16.71 -2.90
C GLY A 90 1.92 16.89 -2.52
N GLY A 91 1.50 18.13 -2.30
CA GLY A 91 0.09 18.45 -2.06
C GLY A 91 -0.83 18.10 -3.23
N ALA A 92 -0.39 18.36 -4.46
CA ALA A 92 -1.13 17.96 -5.66
C ALA A 92 -1.27 16.43 -5.77
N ILE A 93 -0.23 15.67 -5.40
CA ILE A 93 -0.26 14.20 -5.41
C ILE A 93 -1.15 13.66 -4.29
N PHE A 94 -0.99 14.17 -3.06
CA PHE A 94 -1.73 13.74 -1.87
C PHE A 94 -3.24 13.88 -2.04
N ASN A 95 -3.68 14.97 -2.68
CA ASN A 95 -5.08 15.32 -2.86
C ASN A 95 -5.67 14.86 -4.20
N ASN A 96 -4.94 14.09 -5.02
CA ASN A 96 -5.40 13.63 -6.32
C ASN A 96 -6.13 12.28 -6.22
N LEU A 97 -7.44 12.29 -6.46
CA LEU A 97 -8.31 11.11 -6.46
C LEU A 97 -7.87 10.01 -7.43
N GLN A 98 -7.24 10.38 -8.54
CA GLN A 98 -6.84 9.43 -9.59
C GLN A 98 -5.39 8.97 -9.46
N LYS A 99 -4.65 9.48 -8.46
CA LYS A 99 -3.23 9.13 -8.28
C LYS A 99 -3.00 8.46 -6.93
N ALA A 100 -2.70 9.22 -5.90
CA ALA A 100 -2.37 8.65 -4.59
C ALA A 100 -3.55 8.64 -3.62
N ASN A 101 -4.42 9.64 -3.71
CA ASN A 101 -5.68 9.72 -2.95
C ASN A 101 -5.50 9.45 -1.44
N CYS A 102 -4.44 9.99 -0.85
CA CYS A 102 -4.05 9.70 0.54
C CYS A 102 -5.12 10.12 1.54
N PHE A 103 -5.81 11.25 1.27
CA PHE A 103 -6.85 11.77 2.14
C PHE A 103 -8.08 10.85 2.25
N SER A 104 -8.34 9.97 1.28
CA SER A 104 -9.46 9.01 1.39
C SER A 104 -9.31 8.07 2.59
N CYS A 105 -8.09 7.82 3.04
CA CYS A 105 -7.82 6.98 4.21
C CYS A 105 -7.36 7.79 5.43
N HIS A 106 -6.77 8.99 5.22
CA HIS A 106 -6.13 9.76 6.28
C HIS A 106 -6.78 11.13 6.47
N PHE A 107 -7.20 11.42 7.70
CA PHE A 107 -7.60 12.76 8.10
C PHE A 107 -6.39 13.71 8.16
N GLY A 108 -6.57 14.97 7.72
CA GLY A 108 -5.54 16.02 7.84
C GLY A 108 -5.41 16.93 6.62
N SER A 109 -6.06 16.63 5.49
CA SER A 109 -6.02 17.48 4.31
C SER A 109 -6.72 18.83 4.54
N PRO A 110 -6.12 19.96 4.13
CA PRO A 110 -6.79 21.26 4.10
C PRO A 110 -7.72 21.43 2.89
N VAL A 111 -7.80 20.45 1.99
CA VAL A 111 -8.56 20.52 0.72
C VAL A 111 -9.79 19.61 0.77
N HIS A 112 -9.64 18.43 1.34
CA HIS A 112 -10.67 17.40 1.36
C HIS A 112 -10.97 16.92 2.77
N LEU A 113 -12.22 16.55 3.04
CA LEU A 113 -12.56 15.80 4.25
C LEU A 113 -11.84 14.45 4.20
N GLY A 114 -11.02 14.18 5.20
CA GLY A 114 -10.22 12.97 5.27
C GLY A 114 -10.98 11.79 5.85
N GLY A 115 -10.55 10.56 5.47
CA GLY A 115 -11.03 9.31 6.07
C GLY A 115 -10.36 8.98 7.41
N ASP A 116 -10.84 7.91 8.02
CA ASP A 116 -10.41 7.40 9.33
C ASP A 116 -9.90 5.94 9.28
N VAL A 117 -9.68 5.41 8.07
CA VAL A 117 -9.09 4.06 7.87
C VAL A 117 -7.64 4.01 8.35
N GLY A 118 -6.89 5.08 8.07
CA GLY A 118 -5.52 5.28 8.55
C GLY A 118 -5.48 6.26 9.73
N PRO A 119 -4.34 6.35 10.43
CA PRO A 119 -4.18 7.33 11.50
C PRO A 119 -4.30 8.76 10.97
N SER A 120 -4.79 9.69 11.81
CA SER A 120 -4.80 11.11 11.48
C SER A 120 -3.38 11.61 11.23
N LEU A 121 -3.20 12.31 10.12
CA LEU A 121 -1.97 12.98 9.73
C LEU A 121 -2.01 14.49 10.00
N GLU A 122 -3.10 15.00 10.59
CA GLU A 122 -3.27 16.43 10.85
C GLU A 122 -2.04 17.04 11.55
N LYS A 123 -1.49 18.11 10.95
CA LYS A 123 -0.29 18.79 11.46
C LYS A 123 0.89 17.85 11.67
N TYR A 124 1.06 16.87 10.77
CA TYR A 124 2.03 15.79 10.93
C TYR A 124 3.45 16.30 11.14
N GLY A 125 3.90 17.27 10.33
CA GLY A 125 5.24 17.85 10.44
C GLY A 125 5.45 18.63 11.74
N LEU A 126 4.43 19.36 12.21
CA LEU A 126 4.51 20.07 13.48
C LEU A 126 4.56 19.13 14.68
N LYS A 127 3.86 17.99 14.61
CA LYS A 127 3.81 16.99 15.68
C LYS A 127 5.05 16.08 15.71
N ARG A 128 5.64 15.76 14.56
CA ARG A 128 6.73 14.78 14.42
C ARG A 128 8.12 15.42 14.28
N GLY A 129 8.18 16.69 13.84
CA GLY A 129 9.42 17.36 13.45
C GLY A 129 9.97 16.87 12.10
N GLN A 130 11.19 17.30 11.79
CA GLN A 130 11.83 17.09 10.47
C GLN A 130 13.20 16.40 10.57
N SER A 131 13.48 15.66 11.64
CA SER A 131 14.75 14.95 11.73
C SER A 131 14.91 13.96 10.56
N GLU A 132 16.14 13.62 10.20
CA GLU A 132 16.42 12.65 9.15
C GLU A 132 15.69 11.31 9.40
N ALA A 133 15.63 10.88 10.65
CA ALA A 133 14.92 9.67 11.04
C ALA A 133 13.41 9.76 10.73
N VAL A 134 12.78 10.92 10.98
CA VAL A 134 11.35 11.14 10.66
C VAL A 134 11.13 11.20 9.16
N GLN A 135 12.00 11.88 8.40
CA GLN A 135 11.93 11.94 6.95
C GLN A 135 12.05 10.54 6.35
N ARG A 136 13.05 9.76 6.80
CA ARG A 136 13.29 8.39 6.34
C ARG A 136 12.10 7.49 6.65
N TYR A 137 11.62 7.48 7.88
CA TYR A 137 10.45 6.70 8.28
C TYR A 137 9.22 7.04 7.43
N THR A 138 8.92 8.34 7.26
CA THR A 138 7.77 8.80 6.48
C THR A 138 7.88 8.38 5.01
N TYR A 139 9.07 8.54 4.43
CA TYR A 139 9.37 8.11 3.07
C TYR A 139 9.17 6.61 2.88
N GLU A 140 9.79 5.81 3.74
CA GLU A 140 9.80 4.35 3.63
C GLU A 140 8.39 3.76 3.84
N VAL A 141 7.59 4.30 4.77
CA VAL A 141 6.19 3.89 4.97
C VAL A 141 5.34 4.18 3.74
N ILE A 142 5.52 5.33 3.08
CA ILE A 142 4.80 5.66 1.84
C ILE A 142 5.29 4.76 0.70
N TYR A 143 6.60 4.55 0.60
CA TYR A 143 7.19 3.72 -0.45
C TYR A 143 6.71 2.28 -0.36
N ASN A 144 6.84 1.67 0.84
CA ASN A 144 6.41 0.31 1.12
C ASN A 144 5.96 0.15 2.57
N SER A 145 4.68 0.38 2.82
CA SER A 145 4.08 0.27 4.16
C SER A 145 4.31 -1.08 4.83
N TRP A 146 4.46 -2.16 4.05
CA TRP A 146 4.69 -3.51 4.57
C TRP A 146 6.07 -3.71 5.19
N ALA A 147 7.01 -2.81 4.93
CA ALA A 147 8.33 -2.81 5.59
C ALA A 147 8.24 -2.47 7.09
N TYR A 148 7.11 -1.88 7.53
CA TYR A 148 6.84 -1.48 8.90
C TYR A 148 5.59 -2.15 9.48
N PHE A 149 4.58 -2.32 8.66
CA PHE A 149 3.26 -2.84 9.04
C PHE A 149 2.88 -3.99 8.10
N PRO A 150 3.36 -5.22 8.36
CA PRO A 150 3.12 -6.37 7.49
C PRO A 150 1.64 -6.55 7.16
N CYS A 151 1.35 -6.73 5.88
CA CYS A 151 -0.01 -6.98 5.36
C CYS A 151 -1.05 -5.87 5.64
N THR A 152 -0.61 -4.65 5.99
CA THR A 152 -1.54 -3.52 6.15
C THR A 152 -2.25 -3.18 4.85
N VAL A 153 -3.45 -2.60 4.97
CA VAL A 153 -4.25 -2.13 3.81
C VAL A 153 -3.67 -0.88 3.14
N MET A 154 -2.75 -0.16 3.78
CA MET A 154 -2.10 1.00 3.18
C MET A 154 -1.36 0.58 1.90
N TYR A 155 -1.65 1.28 0.80
CA TYR A 155 -1.05 1.00 -0.50
C TYR A 155 0.47 1.20 -0.46
N ARG A 156 1.21 0.37 -1.19
CA ARG A 156 2.68 0.39 -1.26
C ARG A 156 3.11 1.20 -2.49
N PHE A 157 2.98 2.51 -2.41
CA PHE A 157 2.99 3.42 -3.56
C PHE A 157 4.25 3.30 -4.44
N GLY A 158 5.43 3.18 -3.85
CA GLY A 158 6.69 2.99 -4.57
C GLY A 158 6.89 1.54 -5.00
N ALA A 159 6.69 0.57 -4.09
CA ALA A 159 6.93 -0.84 -4.37
C ALA A 159 6.00 -1.41 -5.45
N GLN A 160 4.84 -0.80 -5.66
CA GLN A 160 3.87 -1.16 -6.71
C GLN A 160 3.93 -0.20 -7.93
N GLY A 161 4.86 0.74 -7.95
CA GLY A 161 5.12 1.60 -9.10
C GLY A 161 4.06 2.68 -9.37
N LEU A 162 3.21 3.01 -8.37
CA LEU A 162 2.21 4.08 -8.53
C LEU A 162 2.84 5.47 -8.39
N LEU A 163 3.84 5.61 -7.52
CA LEU A 163 4.62 6.82 -7.36
C LEU A 163 6.11 6.53 -7.57
N THR A 164 6.79 7.47 -8.21
CA THR A 164 8.26 7.43 -8.31
C THR A 164 8.90 7.80 -6.96
N PRO A 165 10.19 7.49 -6.75
CA PRO A 165 10.92 7.94 -5.57
C PRO A 165 10.85 9.45 -5.34
N GLU A 166 10.95 10.26 -6.40
CA GLU A 166 10.89 11.72 -6.36
C GLU A 166 9.48 12.19 -5.96
N GLU A 167 8.43 11.60 -6.51
CA GLU A 167 7.04 11.92 -6.14
C GLU A 167 6.74 11.58 -4.67
N ILE A 168 7.31 10.51 -4.15
CA ILE A 168 7.21 10.17 -2.73
C ILE A 168 7.93 11.22 -1.88
N ALA A 169 9.12 11.67 -2.29
CA ALA A 169 9.84 12.75 -1.60
C ALA A 169 9.04 14.07 -1.59
N ASP A 170 8.31 14.37 -2.67
CA ASP A 170 7.41 15.52 -2.73
C ASP A 170 6.25 15.38 -1.72
N VAL A 171 5.65 14.20 -1.60
CA VAL A 171 4.60 13.92 -0.58
C VAL A 171 5.18 14.01 0.84
N VAL A 172 6.39 13.51 1.08
CA VAL A 172 7.08 13.67 2.38
C VAL A 172 7.26 15.15 2.73
N ALA A 173 7.68 15.97 1.76
CA ALA A 173 7.77 17.41 1.96
C ALA A 173 6.41 18.04 2.30
N TYR A 174 5.34 17.66 1.61
CA TYR A 174 3.99 18.14 1.92
C TYR A 174 3.56 17.83 3.35
N LEU A 175 3.88 16.63 3.84
CA LEU A 175 3.53 16.20 5.20
C LEU A 175 4.42 16.84 6.28
N LEU A 176 5.71 17.03 6.00
CA LEU A 176 6.70 17.40 7.03
C LEU A 176 7.10 18.87 7.02
N ASP A 177 7.07 19.56 5.86
CA ASP A 177 7.52 20.95 5.78
C ASP A 177 6.59 21.86 6.62
N PRO A 178 7.12 22.64 7.58
CA PRO A 178 6.32 23.53 8.42
C PRO A 178 5.63 24.62 7.63
N GLU A 179 6.13 25.00 6.46
CA GLU A 179 5.52 26.01 5.58
C GLU A 179 4.45 25.42 4.65
N SER A 180 4.36 24.09 4.55
CA SER A 180 3.36 23.46 3.71
C SER A 180 1.94 23.79 4.17
N GLU A 181 1.01 23.80 3.21
CA GLU A 181 -0.40 24.01 3.53
C GLU A 181 -0.96 22.95 4.49
N PHE A 182 -0.40 21.75 4.47
CA PHE A 182 -0.78 20.65 5.36
C PHE A 182 -0.52 20.98 6.84
N ASN A 183 0.54 21.77 7.11
CA ASN A 183 0.93 22.17 8.46
C ASN A 183 0.42 23.55 8.84
N THR A 184 0.22 24.44 7.89
CA THR A 184 -0.20 25.84 8.16
C THR A 184 -1.71 26.04 8.15
N LYS A 185 -2.45 25.36 7.28
CA LYS A 185 -3.91 25.45 7.19
C LYS A 185 -4.63 24.44 8.09
N PRO A 186 -5.85 24.72 8.55
CA PRO A 186 -6.66 23.73 9.26
C PRO A 186 -7.09 22.61 8.30
N ALA A 187 -7.21 21.40 8.81
CA ALA A 187 -7.77 20.29 8.07
C ALA A 187 -9.30 20.51 7.86
N VAL A 188 -9.82 20.09 6.71
CA VAL A 188 -11.29 20.11 6.48
C VAL A 188 -11.95 19.19 7.50
N GLY A 189 -12.88 19.73 8.29
CA GLY A 189 -13.57 18.99 9.35
C GLY A 189 -12.85 18.98 10.71
N SER A 190 -11.70 19.68 10.86
CA SER A 190 -11.14 19.96 12.19
C SER A 190 -12.08 20.89 12.97
N ARG A 191 -12.33 20.60 14.24
CA ARG A 191 -13.12 21.41 15.19
C ARG A 191 -12.22 22.28 16.03
#